data_de358518796a22fde800ba08f01577dc
#
_entry.id   de358518796a22fde800ba08f01577dc
#
_cell.length_a   1.000
_cell.length_b   1.000
_cell.length_c   1.000
_cell.angle_alpha   90.00
_cell.angle_beta   90.00
_cell.angle_gamma   90.00
#
_symmetry.space_group_name_H-M   'P 1'
#
loop_
_entity.id
_entity.type
_entity.pdbx_description
1 polymer ?
#
loop_
_entity_poly.entity_id
_entity_poly.type
_entity_poly.pdbx_seq_one_letter_code
_entity_poly.pdbx_strand_id
1 'polypeptide(L)'
;CSSDLAVAVYLDAWHRDLPEFLQLRTNNGDDRMKAHDVFPAVCYPDLFWRLAEENIDAPWHLMCPHEILTVKGYALEDYWGTEWEKRYLDCVNDPRIEKRSVTVKDIVRLVLRSAVETGTPFAFNRDSVNHMNPNGHTGMIYCSNLCTEIAQNMAPIEHISTEVHTENGDTIVVTATRPGEFVVCNLASLSLGNLPVEDEAYMERTVETAIRALDNVIDLNFYPLEYARLTNQKYRSIGLGVSGYHHMLAKRGIHWESDEHLAFTDAVFELINYAAVKADTALAREKGRYALFEGSDWQTGAYFEKRDYTSEKWRALAKTVAVQGMRNAYLLAVAPTSSTSILSGTSAGIDPIMKKFFLEEKKGSMLPRVAPELSMDTWWYYKAAHLIDQSWSVRAAGLRQRHIDQAQSMNLYITNDYSMRQVLRLYLEAWRAGVKTIYYVRSKALEVEACESCSS
;
A
#
# COMPACT_ATOMS: atom_id res chain seq x y z
N CYS A 1 14.16 -21.62 -13.53
CA CYS A 1 13.47 -20.50 -12.83
C CYS A 1 13.04 -21.01 -11.49
N SER A 2 13.50 -20.39 -10.40
CA SER A 2 12.99 -20.72 -9.09
C SER A 2 11.52 -20.30 -9.02
N SER A 3 10.65 -21.19 -8.56
CA SER A 3 9.21 -21.01 -8.40
C SER A 3 8.83 -20.07 -7.25
N ASP A 4 9.77 -19.26 -6.76
CA ASP A 4 9.60 -18.47 -5.53
C ASP A 4 9.13 -17.02 -5.80
N LEU A 5 8.65 -16.74 -7.02
CA LEU A 5 8.10 -15.43 -7.37
C LEU A 5 6.61 -15.37 -6.98
N ALA A 6 6.31 -14.55 -5.98
CA ALA A 6 4.94 -14.20 -5.65
C ALA A 6 4.46 -13.05 -6.54
N VAL A 7 3.22 -13.16 -7.06
CA VAL A 7 2.60 -12.18 -7.94
C VAL A 7 1.28 -11.69 -7.33
N ALA A 8 1.10 -10.39 -7.22
CA ALA A 8 -0.21 -9.80 -6.93
C ALA A 8 -0.90 -9.38 -8.24
N VAL A 9 -2.17 -9.71 -8.37
CA VAL A 9 -3.03 -9.26 -9.48
C VAL A 9 -4.12 -8.37 -8.91
N TYR A 10 -4.21 -7.18 -9.47
CA TYR A 10 -5.19 -6.16 -9.08
C TYR A 10 -6.33 -6.13 -10.08
N LEU A 11 -7.55 -6.35 -9.61
CA LEU A 11 -8.74 -6.34 -10.43
C LEU A 11 -9.76 -5.33 -9.92
N ASP A 12 -10.40 -4.62 -10.82
CA ASP A 12 -11.43 -3.65 -10.46
C ASP A 12 -12.69 -4.30 -9.90
N ALA A 13 -13.30 -3.67 -8.90
CA ALA A 13 -14.52 -4.16 -8.25
C ALA A 13 -15.73 -4.31 -9.19
N TRP A 14 -15.68 -3.68 -10.36
CA TRP A 14 -16.70 -3.73 -11.42
C TRP A 14 -16.40 -4.71 -12.56
N HIS A 15 -15.26 -5.41 -12.50
CA HIS A 15 -14.85 -6.37 -13.54
C HIS A 15 -15.78 -7.59 -13.56
N ARG A 16 -16.11 -8.06 -14.77
CA ARG A 16 -17.03 -9.20 -14.98
C ARG A 16 -16.61 -10.47 -14.24
N ASP A 17 -15.31 -10.74 -14.19
CA ASP A 17 -14.74 -11.97 -13.63
C ASP A 17 -14.43 -11.85 -12.11
N LEU A 18 -14.84 -10.76 -11.47
CA LEU A 18 -14.54 -10.54 -10.05
C LEU A 18 -15.00 -11.68 -9.13
N PRO A 19 -16.20 -12.28 -9.28
CA PRO A 19 -16.62 -13.36 -8.40
C PRO A 19 -15.73 -14.61 -8.50
N GLU A 20 -15.28 -14.95 -9.69
CA GLU A 20 -14.38 -16.07 -9.98
C GLU A 20 -12.95 -15.75 -9.48
N PHE A 21 -12.49 -14.53 -9.70
CA PHE A 21 -11.20 -14.03 -9.21
C PHE A 21 -11.06 -14.11 -7.68
N LEU A 22 -12.13 -13.79 -6.95
CA LEU A 22 -12.14 -13.85 -5.48
C LEU A 22 -12.06 -15.29 -4.92
N GLN A 23 -12.24 -16.30 -5.78
CA GLN A 23 -12.19 -17.70 -5.39
C GLN A 23 -10.85 -18.37 -5.72
N LEU A 24 -9.90 -17.66 -6.34
CA LEU A 24 -8.63 -18.24 -6.81
C LEU A 24 -7.84 -18.97 -5.71
N ARG A 25 -7.93 -18.53 -4.46
CA ARG A 25 -7.17 -19.09 -3.33
C ARG A 25 -8.02 -19.81 -2.29
N THR A 26 -9.34 -19.77 -2.39
CA THR A 26 -10.23 -20.43 -1.43
C THR A 26 -10.12 -21.96 -1.52
N ASN A 27 -10.36 -22.67 -0.40
CA ASN A 27 -10.17 -24.11 -0.28
C ASN A 27 -11.28 -24.93 -0.92
N ASN A 28 -12.33 -24.32 -1.44
CA ASN A 28 -13.49 -24.98 -2.06
C ASN A 28 -13.53 -24.72 -3.56
N GLY A 29 -14.04 -25.70 -4.30
CA GLY A 29 -14.21 -25.66 -5.76
C GLY A 29 -13.24 -26.59 -6.49
N ASP A 30 -13.19 -26.45 -7.82
CA ASP A 30 -12.32 -27.28 -8.68
C ASP A 30 -10.87 -26.76 -8.59
N ASP A 31 -9.92 -27.62 -8.22
CA ASP A 31 -8.50 -27.29 -8.08
C ASP A 31 -7.89 -26.74 -9.38
N ARG A 32 -8.45 -27.11 -10.54
CA ARG A 32 -8.02 -26.58 -11.85
C ARG A 32 -8.32 -25.08 -12.03
N MET A 33 -9.22 -24.52 -11.20
CA MET A 33 -9.58 -23.12 -11.18
C MET A 33 -8.83 -22.33 -10.09
N LYS A 34 -7.84 -22.96 -9.44
CA LYS A 34 -7.07 -22.34 -8.35
C LYS A 34 -5.71 -21.84 -8.83
N ALA A 35 -5.27 -20.75 -8.21
CA ALA A 35 -3.96 -20.15 -8.43
C ALA A 35 -3.41 -19.70 -7.06
N HIS A 36 -2.89 -20.64 -6.27
CA HIS A 36 -2.45 -20.38 -4.89
C HIS A 36 -1.25 -19.44 -4.81
N ASP A 37 -0.44 -19.33 -5.85
CA ASP A 37 0.73 -18.47 -5.94
C ASP A 37 0.40 -17.03 -6.41
N VAL A 38 -0.86 -16.79 -6.80
CA VAL A 38 -1.37 -15.47 -7.16
C VAL A 38 -2.08 -14.84 -5.97
N PHE A 39 -1.70 -13.62 -5.62
CA PHE A 39 -2.32 -12.85 -4.54
C PHE A 39 -3.34 -11.87 -5.13
N PRO A 40 -4.64 -12.14 -4.98
CA PRO A 40 -5.67 -11.25 -5.49
C PRO A 40 -5.74 -9.95 -4.68
N ALA A 41 -5.96 -8.86 -5.40
CA ALA A 41 -6.25 -7.54 -4.84
C ALA A 41 -7.42 -6.91 -5.59
N VAL A 42 -8.26 -6.17 -4.92
CA VAL A 42 -9.44 -5.51 -5.53
C VAL A 42 -9.30 -4.00 -5.43
N CYS A 43 -9.48 -3.33 -6.57
CA CYS A 43 -9.51 -1.87 -6.68
C CYS A 43 -10.94 -1.39 -6.49
N TYR A 44 -11.17 -0.67 -5.40
CA TYR A 44 -12.50 -0.16 -5.05
C TYR A 44 -12.63 1.32 -5.39
N PRO A 45 -13.65 1.72 -6.18
CA PRO A 45 -14.06 3.11 -6.27
C PRO A 45 -14.89 3.51 -5.04
N ASP A 46 -14.92 4.80 -4.72
CA ASP A 46 -15.68 5.34 -3.57
C ASP A 46 -17.18 5.01 -3.66
N LEU A 47 -17.75 4.97 -4.86
CA LEU A 47 -19.15 4.58 -5.06
C LEU A 47 -19.47 3.21 -4.45
N PHE A 48 -18.54 2.24 -4.56
CA PHE A 48 -18.75 0.90 -3.98
C PHE A 48 -18.89 0.96 -2.46
N TRP A 49 -18.01 1.70 -1.78
CA TRP A 49 -18.04 1.82 -0.33
C TRP A 49 -19.22 2.66 0.17
N ARG A 50 -19.60 3.73 -0.54
CA ARG A 50 -20.82 4.48 -0.22
C ARG A 50 -22.06 3.59 -0.28
N LEU A 51 -22.20 2.80 -1.34
CA LEU A 51 -23.32 1.86 -1.46
C LEU A 51 -23.28 0.77 -0.40
N ALA A 52 -22.07 0.25 -0.06
CA ALA A 52 -21.91 -0.74 1.00
C ALA A 52 -22.35 -0.21 2.37
N GLU A 53 -22.21 1.08 2.60
CA GLU A 53 -22.62 1.76 3.83
C GLU A 53 -24.09 2.15 3.85
N GLU A 54 -24.57 2.79 2.79
CA GLU A 54 -25.91 3.41 2.74
C GLU A 54 -26.98 2.40 2.35
N ASN A 55 -26.70 1.51 1.41
CA ASN A 55 -27.65 0.51 0.90
C ASN A 55 -26.92 -0.72 0.37
N ILE A 56 -26.55 -1.63 1.24
CA ILE A 56 -25.80 -2.85 0.88
C ILE A 56 -26.53 -3.77 -0.11
N ASP A 57 -27.85 -3.67 -0.21
CA ASP A 57 -28.67 -4.41 -1.17
C ASP A 57 -28.78 -3.68 -2.54
N ALA A 58 -28.11 -2.52 -2.71
CA ALA A 58 -28.07 -1.82 -3.99
C ALA A 58 -27.49 -2.69 -5.11
N PRO A 59 -27.98 -2.52 -6.35
CA PRO A 59 -27.42 -3.22 -7.51
C PRO A 59 -26.01 -2.74 -7.80
N TRP A 60 -25.14 -3.70 -8.11
CA TRP A 60 -23.79 -3.50 -8.60
C TRP A 60 -23.63 -4.25 -9.92
N HIS A 61 -23.06 -3.61 -10.92
CA HIS A 61 -22.98 -4.14 -12.27
C HIS A 61 -21.54 -4.48 -12.63
N LEU A 62 -21.32 -5.75 -12.92
CA LEU A 62 -20.04 -6.26 -13.42
C LEU A 62 -20.06 -6.26 -14.94
N MET A 63 -19.00 -5.70 -15.55
CA MET A 63 -18.91 -5.48 -17.01
C MET A 63 -17.55 -5.93 -17.53
N CYS A 64 -17.48 -6.16 -18.84
CA CYS A 64 -16.23 -6.50 -19.54
C CYS A 64 -15.50 -5.21 -19.96
N PRO A 65 -14.24 -4.97 -19.56
CA PRO A 65 -13.47 -3.80 -19.98
C PRO A 65 -13.31 -3.67 -21.49
N HIS A 66 -13.08 -4.81 -22.17
CA HIS A 66 -12.95 -4.83 -23.63
C HIS A 66 -14.24 -4.39 -24.35
N GLU A 67 -15.38 -4.83 -23.84
CA GLU A 67 -16.69 -4.42 -24.40
C GLU A 67 -16.92 -2.93 -24.18
N ILE A 68 -16.60 -2.41 -22.99
CA ILE A 68 -16.68 -0.96 -22.69
C ILE A 68 -15.80 -0.18 -23.67
N LEU A 69 -14.55 -0.57 -23.85
CA LEU A 69 -13.63 0.09 -24.78
C LEU A 69 -14.18 0.09 -26.21
N THR A 70 -14.73 -1.06 -26.65
CA THR A 70 -15.28 -1.21 -28.01
C THR A 70 -16.52 -0.35 -28.23
N VAL A 71 -17.43 -0.29 -27.25
CA VAL A 71 -18.72 0.41 -27.36
C VAL A 71 -18.60 1.90 -27.08
N LYS A 72 -17.79 2.28 -26.10
CA LYS A 72 -17.67 3.67 -25.60
C LYS A 72 -16.45 4.41 -26.14
N GLY A 73 -15.42 3.69 -26.63
CA GLY A 73 -14.17 4.30 -27.10
C GLY A 73 -13.25 4.81 -25.97
N TYR A 74 -13.49 4.40 -24.73
CA TYR A 74 -12.63 4.68 -23.58
C TYR A 74 -12.51 3.46 -22.68
N ALA A 75 -11.39 3.34 -21.96
CA ALA A 75 -11.17 2.38 -20.92
C ALA A 75 -11.65 2.95 -19.57
N LEU A 76 -12.58 2.26 -18.89
CA LEU A 76 -13.16 2.76 -17.63
C LEU A 76 -12.12 2.78 -16.50
N GLU A 77 -11.15 1.89 -16.55
CA GLU A 77 -10.01 1.83 -15.61
C GLU A 77 -9.11 3.07 -15.65
N ASP A 78 -9.15 3.89 -16.70
CA ASP A 78 -8.35 5.13 -16.83
C ASP A 78 -8.92 6.30 -16.04
N TYR A 79 -10.01 6.10 -15.32
CA TYR A 79 -10.70 7.13 -14.56
C TYR A 79 -10.80 6.81 -13.08
N TRP A 80 -11.05 7.83 -12.26
CA TRP A 80 -11.30 7.73 -10.83
C TRP A 80 -12.22 8.86 -10.35
N GLY A 81 -12.75 8.76 -9.13
CA GLY A 81 -13.61 9.79 -8.54
C GLY A 81 -14.90 10.00 -9.29
N THR A 82 -15.36 11.24 -9.32
CA THR A 82 -16.65 11.63 -9.93
C THR A 82 -16.71 11.38 -11.45
N GLU A 83 -15.58 11.48 -12.15
CA GLU A 83 -15.54 11.21 -13.59
C GLU A 83 -15.68 9.70 -13.86
N TRP A 84 -15.06 8.85 -13.04
CA TRP A 84 -15.26 7.40 -13.11
C TRP A 84 -16.73 7.04 -12.84
N GLU A 85 -17.32 7.59 -11.78
CA GLU A 85 -18.71 7.31 -11.41
C GLU A 85 -19.68 7.66 -12.54
N LYS A 86 -19.52 8.84 -13.15
CA LYS A 86 -20.32 9.27 -14.29
C LYS A 86 -20.21 8.29 -15.46
N ARG A 87 -19.00 7.84 -15.80
CA ARG A 87 -18.75 6.90 -16.90
C ARG A 87 -19.26 5.51 -16.60
N TYR A 88 -19.11 5.06 -15.34
CA TYR A 88 -19.67 3.78 -14.90
C TYR A 88 -21.20 3.78 -15.06
N LEU A 89 -21.88 4.80 -14.61
CA LEU A 89 -23.34 4.93 -14.78
C LEU A 89 -23.77 5.05 -16.25
N ASP A 90 -22.98 5.71 -17.08
CA ASP A 90 -23.21 5.76 -18.52
C ASP A 90 -23.09 4.36 -19.16
N CYS A 91 -22.10 3.55 -18.74
CA CYS A 91 -21.98 2.16 -19.18
C CYS A 91 -23.15 1.29 -18.66
N VAL A 92 -23.56 1.47 -17.41
CA VAL A 92 -24.70 0.74 -16.82
C VAL A 92 -26.00 1.02 -17.57
N ASN A 93 -26.21 2.22 -18.05
CA ASN A 93 -27.43 2.61 -18.77
C ASN A 93 -27.39 2.29 -20.26
N ASP A 94 -26.25 1.90 -20.82
CA ASP A 94 -26.12 1.57 -22.24
C ASP A 94 -26.56 0.11 -22.52
N PRO A 95 -27.62 -0.10 -23.31
CA PRO A 95 -28.13 -1.47 -23.61
C PRO A 95 -27.17 -2.31 -24.46
N ARG A 96 -26.17 -1.70 -25.09
CA ARG A 96 -25.17 -2.42 -25.91
C ARG A 96 -24.10 -3.11 -25.07
N ILE A 97 -23.95 -2.72 -23.80
CA ILE A 97 -22.96 -3.32 -22.88
C ILE A 97 -23.66 -4.41 -22.06
N GLU A 98 -23.12 -5.63 -22.11
CA GLU A 98 -23.62 -6.74 -21.29
C GLU A 98 -23.23 -6.53 -19.81
N LYS A 99 -24.20 -6.73 -18.93
CA LYS A 99 -24.04 -6.55 -17.47
C LYS A 99 -24.40 -7.81 -16.71
N ARG A 100 -23.52 -8.22 -15.82
CA ARG A 100 -23.84 -9.18 -14.76
C ARG A 100 -24.23 -8.40 -13.52
N SER A 101 -25.54 -8.32 -13.25
CA SER A 101 -26.04 -7.58 -12.10
C SER A 101 -26.02 -8.47 -10.85
N VAL A 102 -25.43 -7.95 -9.78
CA VAL A 102 -25.35 -8.55 -8.45
C VAL A 102 -25.70 -7.47 -7.43
N THR A 103 -25.78 -7.80 -6.14
CA THR A 103 -25.86 -6.78 -5.11
C THR A 103 -24.46 -6.46 -4.57
N VAL A 104 -24.29 -5.25 -4.01
CA VAL A 104 -23.06 -4.89 -3.27
C VAL A 104 -22.79 -5.91 -2.17
N LYS A 105 -23.85 -6.37 -1.48
CA LYS A 105 -23.81 -7.42 -0.43
C LYS A 105 -23.19 -8.73 -0.93
N ASP A 106 -23.51 -9.14 -2.17
CA ASP A 106 -22.95 -10.38 -2.73
C ASP A 106 -21.44 -10.26 -2.92
N ILE A 107 -20.97 -9.13 -3.45
CA ILE A 107 -19.53 -8.87 -3.59
C ILE A 107 -18.85 -8.77 -2.22
N VAL A 108 -19.41 -8.00 -1.28
CA VAL A 108 -18.89 -7.89 0.07
C VAL A 108 -18.77 -9.27 0.73
N ARG A 109 -19.79 -10.13 0.59
CA ARG A 109 -19.75 -11.49 1.14
C ARG A 109 -18.61 -12.32 0.56
N LEU A 110 -18.40 -12.26 -0.77
CA LEU A 110 -17.30 -12.97 -1.43
C LEU A 110 -15.93 -12.46 -0.98
N VAL A 111 -15.76 -11.14 -0.94
CA VAL A 111 -14.52 -10.49 -0.47
C VAL A 111 -14.19 -10.91 0.96
N LEU A 112 -15.14 -10.74 1.88
CA LEU A 112 -14.90 -11.02 3.30
C LEU A 112 -14.70 -12.51 3.57
N ARG A 113 -15.41 -13.38 2.85
CA ARG A 113 -15.20 -14.82 2.94
C ARG A 113 -13.79 -15.18 2.50
N SER A 114 -13.34 -14.70 1.32
CA SER A 114 -11.99 -14.93 0.83
C SER A 114 -10.95 -14.37 1.79
N ALA A 115 -11.15 -13.15 2.32
CA ALA A 115 -10.24 -12.50 3.23
C ALA A 115 -10.06 -13.27 4.55
N VAL A 116 -11.14 -13.77 5.13
CA VAL A 116 -11.09 -14.58 6.37
C VAL A 116 -10.42 -15.94 6.12
N GLU A 117 -10.70 -16.57 4.98
CA GLU A 117 -10.19 -17.91 4.64
C GLU A 117 -8.73 -17.91 4.18
N THR A 118 -8.32 -16.90 3.40
CA THR A 118 -7.01 -16.90 2.71
C THR A 118 -6.11 -15.71 3.05
N GLY A 119 -6.62 -14.74 3.78
CA GLY A 119 -5.94 -13.46 4.04
C GLY A 119 -6.06 -12.44 2.88
N THR A 120 -6.61 -12.84 1.73
CA THR A 120 -6.77 -12.01 0.53
C THR A 120 -8.23 -12.01 0.08
N PRO A 121 -8.70 -11.04 -0.72
CA PRO A 121 -7.93 -10.07 -1.50
C PRO A 121 -7.41 -8.91 -0.66
N PHE A 122 -6.31 -8.30 -1.12
CA PHE A 122 -5.90 -6.99 -0.65
C PHE A 122 -6.90 -5.93 -1.10
N ALA A 123 -7.06 -4.86 -0.34
CA ALA A 123 -7.89 -3.74 -0.75
C ALA A 123 -7.03 -2.58 -1.24
N PHE A 124 -7.45 -1.98 -2.35
CA PHE A 124 -6.85 -0.79 -2.94
C PHE A 124 -7.96 0.23 -3.19
N ASN A 125 -7.98 1.31 -2.43
CA ASN A 125 -8.96 2.38 -2.53
C ASN A 125 -8.55 3.37 -3.63
N ARG A 126 -9.00 3.09 -4.85
CA ARG A 126 -8.57 3.80 -6.07
C ARG A 126 -8.70 5.31 -5.98
N ASP A 127 -9.83 5.80 -5.49
CA ASP A 127 -10.11 7.22 -5.44
C ASP A 127 -9.25 7.92 -4.38
N SER A 128 -9.11 7.33 -3.18
CA SER A 128 -8.22 7.84 -2.14
C SER A 128 -6.76 7.90 -2.60
N VAL A 129 -6.30 6.85 -3.32
CA VAL A 129 -4.93 6.78 -3.85
C VAL A 129 -4.69 7.90 -4.85
N ASN A 130 -5.58 8.07 -5.84
CA ASN A 130 -5.39 9.02 -6.93
C ASN A 130 -5.68 10.45 -6.51
N HIS A 131 -6.63 10.68 -5.60
CA HIS A 131 -6.87 12.00 -5.01
C HIS A 131 -5.62 12.57 -4.32
N MET A 132 -4.89 11.72 -3.59
CA MET A 132 -3.70 12.08 -2.82
C MET A 132 -2.39 11.93 -3.61
N ASN A 133 -2.46 11.57 -4.90
CA ASN A 133 -1.30 11.39 -5.77
C ASN A 133 -0.63 12.74 -6.07
N PRO A 134 0.63 12.97 -5.65
CA PRO A 134 1.30 14.25 -5.90
C PRO A 134 1.68 14.47 -7.37
N ASN A 135 1.61 13.43 -8.19
CA ASN A 135 1.96 13.46 -9.61
C ASN A 135 0.77 13.15 -10.53
N GLY A 136 -0.45 13.43 -10.10
CA GLY A 136 -1.67 13.20 -10.87
C GLY A 136 -1.75 13.94 -12.21
N HIS A 137 -0.95 14.99 -12.40
CA HIS A 137 -0.84 15.76 -13.65
C HIS A 137 -0.18 14.99 -14.81
N THR A 138 0.55 13.93 -14.53
CA THR A 138 1.30 13.13 -15.54
C THR A 138 0.78 11.72 -15.73
N GLY A 139 -0.09 11.24 -14.87
CA GLY A 139 -0.59 9.89 -14.95
C GLY A 139 -1.46 9.49 -13.78
N MET A 140 -1.78 8.20 -13.72
CA MET A 140 -2.66 7.61 -12.72
C MET A 140 -1.99 6.42 -12.06
N ILE A 141 -2.41 6.12 -10.84
CA ILE A 141 -2.00 4.94 -10.07
C ILE A 141 -3.09 3.88 -10.23
N TYR A 142 -2.78 2.81 -10.98
CA TYR A 142 -3.74 1.74 -11.27
C TYR A 142 -3.76 0.64 -10.23
N CYS A 143 -2.60 0.33 -9.67
CA CYS A 143 -2.43 -0.73 -8.68
C CYS A 143 -1.24 -0.43 -7.75
N SER A 144 -0.97 -1.34 -6.83
CA SER A 144 0.18 -1.30 -5.94
C SER A 144 1.11 -2.49 -6.20
N ASN A 145 2.19 -2.63 -5.43
CA ASN A 145 3.04 -3.81 -5.44
C ASN A 145 2.43 -4.98 -4.64
N LEU A 146 3.18 -6.07 -4.49
CA LEU A 146 2.74 -7.25 -3.72
C LEU A 146 2.40 -6.90 -2.26
N CYS A 147 3.18 -6.04 -1.63
CA CYS A 147 3.02 -5.68 -0.21
C CYS A 147 2.16 -4.44 0.01
N THR A 148 1.58 -3.86 -1.02
CA THR A 148 0.58 -2.77 -1.01
C THR A 148 1.05 -1.40 -0.53
N GLU A 149 2.36 -1.18 -0.32
CA GLU A 149 2.90 0.11 0.12
C GLU A 149 3.27 1.06 -1.02
N ILE A 150 3.53 0.56 -2.22
CA ILE A 150 3.92 1.40 -3.37
C ILE A 150 2.67 1.94 -4.08
N ALA A 151 2.62 3.25 -4.24
CA ALA A 151 1.56 3.93 -4.98
C ALA A 151 2.19 5.02 -5.85
N GLN A 152 2.50 4.67 -7.10
CA GLN A 152 3.19 5.53 -8.06
C GLN A 152 2.49 5.46 -9.42
N ASN A 153 2.61 6.50 -10.22
CA ASN A 153 2.10 6.51 -11.59
C ASN A 153 2.69 5.34 -12.38
N MET A 154 1.83 4.65 -13.12
CA MET A 154 2.21 3.57 -14.01
C MET A 154 1.45 3.65 -15.33
N ALA A 155 2.04 3.09 -16.37
CA ALA A 155 1.45 3.03 -17.69
C ALA A 155 1.91 1.77 -18.42
N PRO A 156 1.08 1.19 -19.30
CA PRO A 156 1.44 0.01 -20.05
C PRO A 156 2.58 0.29 -21.05
N ILE A 157 3.34 -0.74 -21.38
CA ILE A 157 4.28 -0.74 -22.50
C ILE A 157 3.48 -0.91 -23.79
N GLU A 158 3.68 0.00 -24.75
CA GLU A 158 3.00 -0.07 -26.04
C GLU A 158 3.92 -0.76 -27.06
N HIS A 159 3.43 -1.84 -27.68
CA HIS A 159 4.10 -2.49 -28.79
C HIS A 159 3.90 -1.65 -30.07
N ILE A 160 4.98 -1.32 -30.76
CA ILE A 160 4.96 -0.54 -32.01
C ILE A 160 5.09 -1.49 -33.20
N SER A 161 6.18 -2.29 -33.26
CA SER A 161 6.44 -3.21 -34.36
C SER A 161 7.32 -4.37 -33.91
N THR A 162 7.27 -5.45 -34.66
CA THR A 162 8.25 -6.55 -34.58
C THR A 162 8.74 -6.83 -35.98
N GLU A 163 10.05 -6.78 -36.16
CA GLU A 163 10.74 -7.06 -37.42
C GLU A 163 11.63 -8.27 -37.28
N VAL A 164 11.68 -9.10 -38.32
CA VAL A 164 12.55 -10.27 -38.37
C VAL A 164 13.54 -10.08 -39.48
N HIS A 165 14.84 -10.09 -39.13
CA HIS A 165 15.95 -9.96 -40.07
C HIS A 165 16.81 -11.22 -40.05
N THR A 166 17.48 -11.47 -41.17
CA THR A 166 18.54 -12.48 -41.24
C THR A 166 19.89 -11.77 -41.44
N GLU A 167 20.80 -11.96 -40.50
CA GLU A 167 22.12 -11.38 -40.52
C GLU A 167 23.17 -12.47 -40.24
N ASN A 168 24.14 -12.64 -41.12
CA ASN A 168 25.21 -13.65 -41.04
C ASN A 168 24.72 -15.11 -40.86
N GLY A 169 23.49 -15.43 -41.33
CA GLY A 169 22.86 -16.74 -41.17
C GLY A 169 22.06 -16.92 -39.92
N ASP A 170 22.05 -15.95 -39.00
CA ASP A 170 21.24 -15.93 -37.78
C ASP A 170 19.91 -15.18 -37.99
N THR A 171 18.86 -15.63 -37.32
CA THR A 171 17.59 -14.93 -37.31
C THR A 171 17.56 -13.95 -36.11
N ILE A 172 17.41 -12.67 -36.40
CA ILE A 172 17.31 -11.60 -35.41
C ILE A 172 15.89 -11.09 -35.37
N VAL A 173 15.30 -11.04 -34.19
CA VAL A 173 13.98 -10.42 -33.95
C VAL A 173 14.19 -9.09 -33.22
N VAL A 174 13.76 -8.01 -33.86
CA VAL A 174 13.79 -6.66 -33.29
C VAL A 174 12.37 -6.25 -32.94
N THR A 175 12.12 -5.96 -31.65
CA THR A 175 10.84 -5.46 -31.20
C THR A 175 10.97 -4.02 -30.75
N ALA A 176 10.27 -3.13 -31.44
CA ALA A 176 10.17 -1.73 -31.06
C ALA A 176 8.99 -1.52 -30.11
N THR A 177 9.23 -0.86 -29.00
CA THR A 177 8.19 -0.54 -28.02
C THR A 177 8.28 0.93 -27.60
N ARG A 178 7.16 1.52 -27.23
CA ARG A 178 7.14 2.77 -26.46
C ARG A 178 7.13 2.38 -24.99
N PRO A 179 8.10 2.82 -24.18
CA PRO A 179 8.12 2.52 -22.76
C PRO A 179 6.90 3.17 -22.09
N GLY A 180 6.23 2.41 -21.22
CA GLY A 180 5.26 2.94 -20.27
C GLY A 180 5.97 3.43 -19.01
N GLU A 181 5.28 3.35 -17.88
CA GLU A 181 5.86 3.64 -16.56
C GLU A 181 6.01 2.33 -15.79
N PHE A 182 7.24 1.81 -15.77
CA PHE A 182 7.59 0.56 -15.09
C PHE A 182 8.16 0.85 -13.70
N VAL A 183 7.31 0.75 -12.69
CA VAL A 183 7.62 1.09 -11.30
C VAL A 183 8.51 0.04 -10.65
N VAL A 184 9.49 0.48 -9.86
CA VAL A 184 10.37 -0.37 -9.04
C VAL A 184 10.36 0.11 -7.59
N CYS A 185 10.33 -0.83 -6.64
CA CYS A 185 10.44 -0.53 -5.22
C CYS A 185 11.90 -0.15 -4.87
N ASN A 186 12.10 1.05 -4.34
CA ASN A 186 13.38 1.52 -3.79
C ASN A 186 13.12 1.96 -2.34
N LEU A 187 13.38 1.08 -1.38
CA LEU A 187 12.85 1.16 -0.02
C LEU A 187 13.95 1.19 1.04
N ALA A 188 13.68 1.95 2.09
CA ALA A 188 14.38 1.89 3.37
C ALA A 188 13.38 2.06 4.53
N SER A 189 13.78 1.69 5.75
CA SER A 189 12.92 1.80 6.92
C SER A 189 13.68 2.29 8.14
N LEU A 190 13.13 3.32 8.81
CA LEU A 190 13.62 3.83 10.08
C LEU A 190 13.23 2.89 11.21
N SER A 191 14.17 2.48 12.05
CA SER A 191 13.90 1.61 13.20
C SER A 191 13.41 2.42 14.40
N LEU A 192 12.12 2.79 14.44
CA LEU A 192 11.55 3.72 15.42
C LEU A 192 11.76 3.32 16.88
N GLY A 193 11.76 2.03 17.19
CA GLY A 193 12.06 1.53 18.54
C GLY A 193 13.47 1.86 19.02
N ASN A 194 14.41 2.00 18.07
CA ASN A 194 15.82 2.28 18.34
C ASN A 194 16.20 3.76 18.16
N LEU A 195 15.26 4.61 17.74
CA LEU A 195 15.52 6.04 17.49
C LEU A 195 14.93 6.93 18.60
N PRO A 196 15.60 8.04 18.94
CA PRO A 196 15.07 9.05 19.85
C PRO A 196 14.09 9.95 19.07
N VAL A 197 12.88 9.44 18.83
CA VAL A 197 11.88 10.10 17.96
C VAL A 197 11.38 11.45 18.49
N GLU A 198 11.67 11.77 19.74
CA GLU A 198 11.40 13.08 20.38
C GLU A 198 12.51 14.13 20.11
N ASP A 199 13.69 13.69 19.67
CA ASP A 199 14.76 14.58 19.25
C ASP A 199 14.58 14.94 17.77
N GLU A 200 13.87 16.04 17.51
CA GLU A 200 13.58 16.52 16.16
C GLU A 200 14.85 16.69 15.32
N ALA A 201 15.93 17.25 15.92
CA ALA A 201 17.17 17.49 15.19
C ALA A 201 17.88 16.19 14.81
N TYR A 202 17.81 15.16 15.68
CA TYR A 202 18.34 13.85 15.38
C TYR A 202 17.52 13.18 14.28
N MET A 203 16.19 13.24 14.37
CA MET A 203 15.28 12.66 13.37
C MET A 203 15.46 13.33 12.00
N GLU A 204 15.56 14.66 11.95
CA GLU A 204 15.80 15.39 10.69
C GLU A 204 17.10 14.91 10.01
N ARG A 205 18.20 14.82 10.74
CA ARG A 205 19.49 14.33 10.18
C ARG A 205 19.42 12.87 9.71
N THR A 206 18.71 12.03 10.47
CA THR A 206 18.54 10.61 10.12
C THR A 206 17.71 10.45 8.84
N VAL A 207 16.59 11.18 8.74
CA VAL A 207 15.72 11.19 7.56
C VAL A 207 16.48 11.77 6.35
N GLU A 208 17.20 12.88 6.51
CA GLU A 208 18.02 13.46 5.43
C GLU A 208 19.05 12.46 4.88
N THR A 209 19.72 11.73 5.78
CA THR A 209 20.68 10.69 5.37
C THR A 209 19.99 9.56 4.60
N ALA A 210 18.82 9.11 5.06
CA ALA A 210 18.05 8.06 4.41
C ALA A 210 17.54 8.48 3.01
N ILE A 211 16.99 9.69 2.88
CA ILE A 211 16.53 10.24 1.59
C ILE A 211 17.70 10.33 0.60
N ARG A 212 18.83 10.87 1.03
CA ARG A 212 20.03 10.96 0.20
C ARG A 212 20.54 9.59 -0.22
N ALA A 213 20.56 8.61 0.67
CA ALA A 213 20.98 7.26 0.37
C ALA A 213 20.06 6.60 -0.67
N LEU A 214 18.74 6.74 -0.52
CA LEU A 214 17.75 6.20 -1.46
C LEU A 214 17.87 6.88 -2.84
N ASP A 215 18.06 8.20 -2.91
CA ASP A 215 18.30 8.91 -4.18
C ASP A 215 19.56 8.40 -4.88
N ASN A 216 20.65 8.17 -4.13
CA ASN A 216 21.89 7.64 -4.69
C ASN A 216 21.73 6.22 -5.26
N VAL A 217 20.92 5.38 -4.62
CA VAL A 217 20.64 4.01 -5.11
C VAL A 217 20.06 4.03 -6.52
N ILE A 218 19.23 5.01 -6.87
CA ILE A 218 18.64 5.14 -8.21
C ILE A 218 19.75 5.25 -9.29
N ASP A 219 20.81 5.98 -9.01
CA ASP A 219 21.90 6.20 -9.95
C ASP A 219 22.92 5.06 -9.94
N LEU A 220 23.11 4.38 -8.81
CA LEU A 220 24.13 3.34 -8.63
C LEU A 220 23.61 1.93 -8.95
N ASN A 221 22.29 1.74 -9.00
CA ASN A 221 21.70 0.43 -9.19
C ASN A 221 21.87 -0.10 -10.62
N PHE A 222 22.00 -1.41 -10.74
CA PHE A 222 21.92 -2.10 -12.03
C PHE A 222 20.45 -2.40 -12.36
N TYR A 223 20.02 -2.00 -13.54
CA TYR A 223 18.66 -2.25 -14.03
C TYR A 223 18.70 -3.31 -15.13
N PRO A 224 18.19 -4.53 -14.89
CA PRO A 224 18.16 -5.57 -15.92
C PRO A 224 17.15 -5.26 -17.04
N LEU A 225 16.18 -4.36 -16.77
CA LEU A 225 15.18 -3.90 -17.73
C LEU A 225 15.30 -2.40 -17.94
N GLU A 226 15.47 -2.00 -19.18
CA GLU A 226 15.60 -0.60 -19.56
C GLU A 226 14.35 0.23 -19.20
N TYR A 227 13.16 -0.36 -19.28
CA TYR A 227 11.91 0.27 -18.87
C TYR A 227 11.94 0.72 -17.40
N ALA A 228 12.47 -0.12 -16.53
CA ALA A 228 12.64 0.19 -15.10
C ALA A 228 13.61 1.35 -14.89
N ARG A 229 14.77 1.33 -15.61
CA ARG A 229 15.75 2.41 -15.54
C ARG A 229 15.15 3.76 -15.95
N LEU A 230 14.45 3.79 -17.08
CA LEU A 230 13.83 5.01 -17.61
C LEU A 230 12.81 5.61 -16.64
N THR A 231 11.90 4.79 -16.10
CA THR A 231 10.90 5.23 -15.13
C THR A 231 11.56 5.74 -13.84
N ASN A 232 12.53 4.98 -13.30
CA ASN A 232 13.22 5.39 -12.07
C ASN A 232 14.03 6.69 -12.24
N GLN A 233 14.69 6.90 -13.35
CA GLN A 233 15.42 8.14 -13.62
C GLN A 233 14.49 9.33 -13.86
N LYS A 234 13.30 9.09 -14.42
CA LYS A 234 12.30 10.11 -14.73
C LYS A 234 11.59 10.64 -13.47
N TYR A 235 11.11 9.72 -12.62
CA TYR A 235 10.38 10.06 -11.39
C TYR A 235 11.30 10.13 -10.16
N ARG A 236 12.39 9.39 -10.16
CA ARG A 236 13.27 9.23 -9.01
C ARG A 236 12.53 8.85 -7.74
N SER A 237 11.58 7.91 -7.87
CA SER A 237 10.71 7.50 -6.78
C SER A 237 11.47 6.75 -5.70
N ILE A 238 11.25 7.09 -4.45
CA ILE A 238 11.76 6.39 -3.27
C ILE A 238 10.63 6.07 -2.30
N GLY A 239 10.88 5.20 -1.35
CA GLY A 239 9.92 4.84 -0.32
C GLY A 239 10.62 4.68 1.03
N LEU A 240 10.74 5.77 1.78
CA LEU A 240 11.17 5.71 3.16
C LEU A 240 9.99 5.34 4.06
N GLY A 241 10.10 4.24 4.77
CA GLY A 241 9.11 3.77 5.73
C GLY A 241 9.70 3.62 7.13
N VAL A 242 9.02 2.82 7.93
CA VAL A 242 9.39 2.58 9.33
C VAL A 242 9.28 1.10 9.70
N SER A 243 10.05 0.70 10.68
CA SER A 243 9.90 -0.54 11.45
C SER A 243 9.91 -0.20 12.94
N GLY A 244 9.58 -1.18 13.79
CA GLY A 244 9.66 -0.97 15.24
C GLY A 244 8.57 -0.08 15.81
N TYR A 245 7.42 0.01 15.15
CA TYR A 245 6.35 0.88 15.61
C TYR A 245 5.78 0.45 16.97
N HIS A 246 5.44 -0.83 17.16
CA HIS A 246 4.98 -1.32 18.47
C HIS A 246 6.08 -1.29 19.53
N HIS A 247 7.33 -1.55 19.13
CA HIS A 247 8.51 -1.39 20.01
C HIS A 247 8.64 0.05 20.51
N MET A 248 8.48 1.03 19.62
CA MET A 248 8.51 2.44 19.97
C MET A 248 7.45 2.80 21.01
N LEU A 249 6.21 2.34 20.84
CA LEU A 249 5.11 2.57 21.79
C LEU A 249 5.38 1.91 23.14
N ALA A 250 5.75 0.64 23.14
CA ALA A 250 6.00 -0.12 24.38
C ALA A 250 7.15 0.48 25.22
N LYS A 251 8.22 0.92 24.55
CA LYS A 251 9.37 1.57 25.21
C LYS A 251 9.00 2.88 25.88
N ARG A 252 7.95 3.54 25.40
CA ARG A 252 7.45 4.83 25.94
C ARG A 252 6.28 4.68 26.90
N GLY A 253 5.86 3.46 27.19
CA GLY A 253 4.73 3.21 28.06
C GLY A 253 3.39 3.61 27.45
N ILE A 254 3.26 3.57 26.12
CA ILE A 254 2.04 3.94 25.39
C ILE A 254 1.28 2.67 25.01
N HIS A 255 0.04 2.55 25.48
CA HIS A 255 -0.85 1.46 25.09
C HIS A 255 -1.37 1.63 23.65
N TRP A 256 -1.46 0.52 22.92
CA TRP A 256 -1.99 0.51 21.54
C TRP A 256 -3.41 1.07 21.45
N GLU A 257 -4.26 0.70 22.39
CA GLU A 257 -5.65 1.14 22.47
C GLU A 257 -5.76 2.39 23.36
N SER A 258 -5.20 3.51 22.93
CA SER A 258 -5.23 4.78 23.66
C SER A 258 -5.23 6.00 22.72
N ASP A 259 -5.83 7.08 23.17
CA ASP A 259 -5.76 8.36 22.44
C ASP A 259 -4.35 8.93 22.43
N GLU A 260 -3.53 8.63 23.45
CA GLU A 260 -2.10 8.98 23.48
C GLU A 260 -1.35 8.35 22.30
N HIS A 261 -1.62 7.07 21.99
CA HIS A 261 -1.08 6.39 20.80
C HIS A 261 -1.43 7.15 19.52
N LEU A 262 -2.69 7.55 19.36
CA LEU A 262 -3.15 8.26 18.17
C LEU A 262 -2.44 9.62 18.03
N ALA A 263 -2.38 10.41 19.09
CA ALA A 263 -1.73 11.71 19.09
C ALA A 263 -0.21 11.59 18.83
N PHE A 264 0.44 10.61 19.48
CA PHE A 264 1.86 10.38 19.31
C PHE A 264 2.20 9.92 17.88
N THR A 265 1.38 9.04 17.32
CA THR A 265 1.51 8.58 15.93
C THR A 265 1.44 9.72 14.92
N ASP A 266 0.43 10.58 15.05
CA ASP A 266 0.27 11.74 14.17
C ASP A 266 1.50 12.63 14.20
N ALA A 267 1.99 12.97 15.41
CA ALA A 267 3.17 13.81 15.60
C ALA A 267 4.45 13.19 15.01
N VAL A 268 4.71 11.90 15.23
CA VAL A 268 5.91 11.23 14.72
C VAL A 268 5.91 11.16 13.19
N PHE A 269 4.78 10.83 12.58
CA PHE A 269 4.70 10.74 11.12
C PHE A 269 4.68 12.13 10.46
N GLU A 270 4.11 13.15 11.10
CA GLU A 270 4.25 14.54 10.65
C GLU A 270 5.72 14.96 10.64
N LEU A 271 6.47 14.66 11.71
CA LEU A 271 7.91 14.97 11.79
C LEU A 271 8.70 14.27 10.68
N ILE A 272 8.46 12.98 10.46
CA ILE A 272 9.14 12.20 9.39
C ILE A 272 8.83 12.83 8.02
N ASN A 273 7.58 13.15 7.73
CA ASN A 273 7.21 13.74 6.45
C ASN A 273 7.80 15.15 6.27
N TYR A 274 7.75 15.99 7.31
CA TYR A 274 8.36 17.30 7.28
C TYR A 274 9.88 17.21 6.99
N ALA A 275 10.58 16.33 7.70
CA ALA A 275 12.00 16.12 7.51
C ALA A 275 12.32 15.57 6.10
N ALA A 276 11.50 14.65 5.59
CA ALA A 276 11.67 14.09 4.24
C ALA A 276 11.51 15.17 3.15
N VAL A 277 10.44 15.97 3.20
CA VAL A 277 10.19 17.05 2.24
C VAL A 277 11.30 18.11 2.32
N LYS A 278 11.74 18.48 3.53
CA LYS A 278 12.84 19.42 3.75
C LYS A 278 14.17 18.90 3.17
N ALA A 279 14.49 17.65 3.42
CA ALA A 279 15.70 17.01 2.91
C ALA A 279 15.68 16.90 1.38
N ASP A 280 14.54 16.51 0.82
CA ASP A 280 14.39 16.28 -0.61
C ASP A 280 14.45 17.59 -1.43
N THR A 281 13.84 18.67 -0.94
CA THR A 281 13.96 19.99 -1.59
C THR A 281 15.39 20.56 -1.48
N ALA A 282 16.12 20.28 -0.39
CA ALA A 282 17.53 20.62 -0.31
C ALA A 282 18.38 19.82 -1.33
N LEU A 283 18.05 18.54 -1.51
CA LEU A 283 18.68 17.67 -2.49
C LEU A 283 18.36 18.10 -3.94
N ALA A 284 17.14 18.59 -4.18
CA ALA A 284 16.77 19.18 -5.48
C ALA A 284 17.62 20.42 -5.82
N ARG A 285 17.93 21.26 -4.84
CA ARG A 285 18.83 22.40 -5.03
C ARG A 285 20.25 21.96 -5.37
N GLU A 286 20.72 20.86 -4.79
CA GLU A 286 22.07 20.33 -4.99
C GLU A 286 22.21 19.59 -6.33
N LYS A 287 21.24 18.73 -6.67
CA LYS A 287 21.34 17.75 -7.77
C LYS A 287 20.33 17.97 -8.91
N GLY A 288 19.46 18.97 -8.80
CA GLY A 288 18.37 19.21 -9.73
C GLY A 288 17.06 18.48 -9.35
N ARG A 289 15.94 18.97 -9.87
CA ARG A 289 14.59 18.42 -9.68
C ARG A 289 14.40 17.14 -10.48
N TYR A 290 13.41 16.31 -10.10
CA TYR A 290 12.95 15.26 -10.99
C TYR A 290 12.25 15.85 -12.24
N ALA A 291 12.25 15.08 -13.34
CA ALA A 291 11.91 15.61 -14.67
C ALA A 291 10.47 16.13 -14.81
N LEU A 292 9.54 15.59 -14.02
CA LEU A 292 8.10 15.89 -14.10
C LEU A 292 7.60 16.77 -12.93
N PHE A 293 8.48 17.57 -12.34
CA PHE A 293 8.11 18.41 -11.20
C PHE A 293 7.08 19.49 -11.56
N GLU A 294 7.17 20.07 -12.76
CA GLU A 294 6.29 21.16 -13.20
C GLU A 294 4.84 20.67 -13.35
N GLY A 295 3.92 21.34 -12.68
CA GLY A 295 2.50 20.97 -12.63
C GLY A 295 2.12 19.98 -11.53
N SER A 296 3.09 19.44 -10.79
CA SER A 296 2.82 18.53 -9.67
C SER A 296 2.14 19.22 -8.49
N ASP A 297 1.51 18.44 -7.62
CA ASP A 297 0.97 18.93 -6.35
C ASP A 297 2.07 19.53 -5.44
N TRP A 298 3.31 19.09 -5.61
CA TRP A 298 4.48 19.67 -4.97
C TRP A 298 4.69 21.12 -5.37
N GLN A 299 4.65 21.40 -6.69
CA GLN A 299 4.86 22.74 -7.22
C GLN A 299 3.68 23.66 -6.92
N THR A 300 2.47 23.18 -7.13
CA THR A 300 1.24 23.98 -6.97
C THR A 300 0.90 24.26 -5.51
N GLY A 301 1.45 23.48 -4.58
CA GLY A 301 1.13 23.56 -3.14
C GLY A 301 -0.05 22.65 -2.74
N ALA A 302 -0.74 22.02 -3.69
CA ALA A 302 -1.87 21.14 -3.42
C ALA A 302 -1.52 19.95 -2.50
N TYR A 303 -0.27 19.48 -2.53
CA TYR A 303 0.22 18.47 -1.59
C TYR A 303 0.01 18.87 -0.14
N PHE A 304 0.30 20.12 0.21
CA PHE A 304 0.20 20.66 1.57
C PHE A 304 -1.24 20.97 1.94
N GLU A 305 -2.02 21.48 1.00
CA GLU A 305 -3.44 21.81 1.19
C GLU A 305 -4.29 20.57 1.46
N LYS A 306 -4.13 19.52 0.65
CA LYS A 306 -4.83 18.23 0.82
C LYS A 306 -4.54 17.55 2.16
N ARG A 307 -3.46 17.95 2.85
CA ARG A 307 -3.02 17.40 4.15
C ARG A 307 -3.26 18.34 5.33
N ASP A 308 -3.92 19.49 5.11
CA ASP A 308 -4.16 20.51 6.11
C ASP A 308 -2.89 20.98 6.82
N TYR A 309 -1.77 21.10 6.10
CA TYR A 309 -0.51 21.60 6.64
C TYR A 309 -0.50 23.13 6.72
N THR A 310 -1.13 23.67 7.77
CA THR A 310 -1.40 25.11 7.93
C THR A 310 -0.44 25.84 8.86
N SER A 311 0.46 25.12 9.57
CA SER A 311 1.44 25.75 10.47
C SER A 311 2.44 26.62 9.71
N GLU A 312 3.07 27.57 10.40
CA GLU A 312 4.06 28.46 9.80
C GLU A 312 5.24 27.70 9.19
N LYS A 313 5.74 26.64 9.87
CA LYS A 313 6.82 25.79 9.39
C LYS A 313 6.47 25.15 8.04
N TRP A 314 5.23 24.63 7.90
CA TRP A 314 4.77 24.01 6.67
C TRP A 314 4.55 25.01 5.53
N ARG A 315 3.99 26.19 5.83
CA ARG A 315 3.83 27.26 4.83
C ARG A 315 5.16 27.76 4.29
N ALA A 316 6.17 27.88 5.16
CA ALA A 316 7.52 28.25 4.76
C ALA A 316 8.16 27.17 3.88
N LEU A 317 8.01 25.90 4.26
CA LEU A 317 8.53 24.78 3.48
C LEU A 317 7.84 24.67 2.11
N ALA A 318 6.50 24.82 2.04
CA ALA A 318 5.75 24.80 0.78
C ALA A 318 6.25 25.87 -0.21
N LYS A 319 6.52 27.10 0.26
CA LYS A 319 7.12 28.15 -0.57
C LYS A 319 8.50 27.76 -1.08
N THR A 320 9.30 27.13 -0.23
CA THR A 320 10.63 26.64 -0.59
C THR A 320 10.56 25.56 -1.65
N VAL A 321 9.65 24.59 -1.49
CA VAL A 321 9.40 23.51 -2.47
C VAL A 321 8.95 24.07 -3.82
N ALA A 322 8.02 25.03 -3.84
CA ALA A 322 7.54 25.63 -5.09
C ALA A 322 8.66 26.29 -5.90
N VAL A 323 9.66 26.87 -5.23
CA VAL A 323 10.80 27.56 -5.87
C VAL A 323 11.95 26.63 -6.19
N GLN A 324 12.37 25.82 -5.22
CA GLN A 324 13.55 24.94 -5.35
C GLN A 324 13.21 23.61 -6.07
N GLY A 325 11.99 23.12 -5.89
CA GLY A 325 11.53 21.84 -6.41
C GLY A 325 11.75 20.68 -5.47
N MET A 326 11.41 19.49 -5.95
CA MET A 326 11.67 18.19 -5.32
C MET A 326 12.65 17.37 -6.16
N ARG A 327 13.55 16.64 -5.52
CA ARG A 327 14.48 15.72 -6.19
C ARG A 327 13.79 14.42 -6.59
N ASN A 328 12.90 13.93 -5.74
CA ASN A 328 12.20 12.67 -5.85
C ASN A 328 10.69 12.93 -5.96
N ALA A 329 9.99 12.25 -6.87
CA ALA A 329 8.56 12.45 -7.13
C ALA A 329 7.68 11.87 -6.02
N TYR A 330 8.16 10.83 -5.32
CA TYR A 330 7.53 10.15 -4.20
C TYR A 330 8.56 9.87 -3.12
N LEU A 331 8.18 10.00 -1.85
CA LEU A 331 9.11 9.97 -0.71
C LEU A 331 8.86 8.84 0.28
N LEU A 332 7.62 8.65 0.74
CA LEU A 332 7.29 7.79 1.87
C LEU A 332 6.42 6.60 1.46
N ALA A 333 6.84 5.41 1.86
CA ALA A 333 6.09 4.16 1.72
C ALA A 333 6.46 3.23 2.87
N VAL A 334 5.46 2.61 3.52
CA VAL A 334 5.71 1.78 4.70
C VAL A 334 5.60 0.30 4.36
N ALA A 335 6.75 -0.33 4.19
CA ALA A 335 6.88 -1.75 3.90
C ALA A 335 6.69 -2.63 5.15
N PRO A 336 6.40 -3.95 4.99
CA PRO A 336 6.16 -4.86 6.13
C PRO A 336 7.40 -5.12 7.00
N THR A 337 8.61 -5.05 6.45
CA THR A 337 9.93 -5.23 7.12
C THR A 337 10.11 -6.52 7.91
N SER A 338 9.42 -7.61 7.55
CA SER A 338 9.40 -8.86 8.32
C SER A 338 10.79 -9.46 8.59
N SER A 339 11.75 -9.32 7.66
CA SER A 339 13.12 -9.84 7.82
C SER A 339 14.08 -8.78 8.33
N THR A 340 13.99 -7.54 7.83
CA THR A 340 14.92 -6.45 8.20
C THR A 340 14.72 -5.97 9.64
N SER A 341 13.50 -6.03 10.16
CA SER A 341 13.22 -5.72 11.58
C SER A 341 13.93 -6.67 12.55
N ILE A 342 14.12 -7.94 12.15
CA ILE A 342 14.87 -8.93 12.95
C ILE A 342 16.34 -8.53 13.03
N LEU A 343 16.93 -8.12 11.89
CA LEU A 343 18.33 -7.69 11.86
C LEU A 343 18.55 -6.43 12.71
N SER A 344 17.58 -5.53 12.75
CA SER A 344 17.63 -4.30 13.55
C SER A 344 17.15 -4.47 14.99
N GLY A 345 16.79 -5.68 15.42
CA GLY A 345 16.35 -5.98 16.80
C GLY A 345 15.08 -5.24 17.21
N THR A 346 14.12 -5.09 16.27
CA THR A 346 12.88 -4.34 16.51
C THR A 346 11.64 -5.08 16.02
N SER A 347 10.44 -4.53 16.24
CA SER A 347 9.18 -5.09 15.72
C SER A 347 9.00 -4.79 14.22
N ALA A 348 8.26 -5.65 13.52
CA ALA A 348 8.03 -5.50 12.08
C ALA A 348 7.08 -4.35 11.77
N GLY A 349 7.46 -3.49 10.81
CA GLY A 349 6.63 -2.44 10.22
C GLY A 349 5.88 -1.59 11.24
N ILE A 350 4.61 -1.41 10.94
CA ILE A 350 3.62 -0.67 11.72
C ILE A 350 2.65 -1.58 12.47
N ASP A 351 2.84 -2.89 12.38
CA ASP A 351 1.92 -3.86 12.98
C ASP A 351 2.19 -4.09 14.47
N PRO A 352 1.15 -4.49 15.23
CA PRO A 352 1.37 -5.02 16.57
C PRO A 352 2.07 -6.38 16.52
N ILE A 353 2.79 -6.72 17.59
CA ILE A 353 3.43 -8.03 17.68
C ILE A 353 2.39 -9.16 17.75
N MET A 354 2.72 -10.31 17.19
CA MET A 354 1.85 -11.49 17.24
C MET A 354 1.76 -12.10 18.64
N LYS A 355 2.88 -12.28 19.30
CA LYS A 355 3.03 -12.78 20.67
C LYS A 355 4.26 -12.15 21.32
N LYS A 356 4.28 -12.05 22.65
CA LYS A 356 5.44 -11.55 23.42
C LYS A 356 6.63 -12.48 23.32
N PHE A 357 6.36 -13.77 23.26
CA PHE A 357 7.34 -14.83 23.06
C PHE A 357 6.71 -15.97 22.24
N PHE A 358 7.45 -16.51 21.29
CA PHE A 358 7.08 -17.73 20.55
C PHE A 358 8.33 -18.37 19.93
N LEU A 359 8.21 -19.65 19.57
CA LEU A 359 9.22 -20.37 18.81
C LEU A 359 8.83 -20.34 17.33
N GLU A 360 9.71 -19.83 16.48
CA GLU A 360 9.53 -19.81 15.03
C GLU A 360 10.35 -20.95 14.41
N GLU A 361 9.70 -21.84 13.68
CA GLU A 361 10.42 -22.84 12.89
C GLU A 361 10.89 -22.20 11.57
N LYS A 362 12.20 -22.23 11.34
CA LYS A 362 12.80 -21.73 10.10
C LYS A 362 13.88 -22.68 9.61
N LYS A 363 13.68 -23.26 8.44
CA LYS A 363 14.60 -24.22 7.81
C LYS A 363 14.98 -25.38 8.76
N GLY A 364 14.00 -25.94 9.49
CA GLY A 364 14.19 -27.03 10.42
C GLY A 364 14.82 -26.66 11.77
N SER A 365 15.02 -25.37 12.06
CA SER A 365 15.51 -24.86 13.34
C SER A 365 14.43 -24.07 14.06
N MET A 366 14.25 -24.32 15.36
CA MET A 366 13.35 -23.55 16.23
C MET A 366 14.09 -22.32 16.75
N LEU A 367 13.66 -21.15 16.35
CA LEU A 367 14.24 -19.87 16.75
C LEU A 367 13.34 -19.16 17.76
N PRO A 368 13.83 -18.81 18.96
CA PRO A 368 13.04 -18.02 19.90
C PRO A 368 12.85 -16.61 19.37
N ARG A 369 11.60 -16.16 19.40
CA ARG A 369 11.21 -14.78 19.11
C ARG A 369 10.67 -14.14 20.37
N VAL A 370 11.29 -13.04 20.76
CA VAL A 370 10.89 -12.25 21.91
C VAL A 370 10.53 -10.85 21.43
N ALA A 371 9.50 -10.24 22.02
CA ALA A 371 9.21 -8.84 21.75
C ALA A 371 10.44 -7.97 22.11
N PRO A 372 10.79 -6.98 21.27
CA PRO A 372 12.00 -6.18 21.49
C PRO A 372 12.01 -5.50 22.87
N GLU A 373 13.16 -5.55 23.56
CA GLU A 373 13.33 -4.97 24.90
C GLU A 373 12.23 -5.41 25.90
N LEU A 374 11.75 -6.66 25.79
CA LEU A 374 10.73 -7.20 26.71
C LEU A 374 11.28 -7.27 28.13
N SER A 375 10.65 -6.53 29.03
CA SER A 375 11.00 -6.41 30.44
C SER A 375 9.74 -6.24 31.29
N MET A 376 9.88 -6.14 32.61
CA MET A 376 8.74 -5.83 33.49
C MET A 376 8.12 -4.46 33.17
N ASP A 377 8.93 -3.50 32.70
CA ASP A 377 8.48 -2.15 32.37
C ASP A 377 7.70 -2.12 31.04
N THR A 378 8.08 -2.94 30.05
CA THR A 378 7.46 -2.95 28.71
C THR A 378 6.40 -4.02 28.53
N TRP A 379 6.34 -5.02 29.43
CA TRP A 379 5.43 -6.17 29.34
C TRP A 379 3.97 -5.79 29.12
N TRP A 380 3.49 -4.78 29.83
CA TRP A 380 2.08 -4.38 29.85
C TRP A 380 1.65 -3.62 28.58
N TYR A 381 2.60 -3.04 27.86
CA TYR A 381 2.37 -2.26 26.62
C TYR A 381 2.39 -3.13 25.37
N TYR A 382 2.98 -4.32 25.45
CA TYR A 382 2.93 -5.30 24.38
C TYR A 382 1.65 -6.13 24.44
N LYS A 383 0.63 -5.71 23.71
CA LYS A 383 -0.61 -6.48 23.50
C LYS A 383 -0.51 -7.26 22.19
N ALA A 384 -0.85 -8.56 22.21
CA ALA A 384 -0.82 -9.40 21.02
C ALA A 384 -1.84 -8.92 19.97
N ALA A 385 -1.48 -8.96 18.69
CA ALA A 385 -2.23 -8.43 17.58
C ALA A 385 -3.72 -8.84 17.55
N HIS A 386 -4.00 -10.14 17.76
CA HIS A 386 -5.36 -10.66 17.75
C HIS A 386 -6.20 -10.33 19.01
N LEU A 387 -5.58 -9.73 20.03
CA LEU A 387 -6.27 -9.26 21.24
C LEU A 387 -6.60 -7.77 21.19
N ILE A 388 -6.09 -7.06 20.17
CA ILE A 388 -6.31 -5.62 19.96
C ILE A 388 -7.64 -5.42 19.23
N ASP A 389 -8.43 -4.46 19.67
CA ASP A 389 -9.55 -3.94 18.86
C ASP A 389 -8.98 -3.25 17.61
N GLN A 390 -9.24 -3.83 16.45
CA GLN A 390 -8.68 -3.39 15.18
C GLN A 390 -9.14 -2.01 14.73
N SER A 391 -10.20 -1.46 15.31
CA SER A 391 -10.62 -0.08 15.07
C SER A 391 -9.51 0.91 15.46
N TRP A 392 -8.73 0.63 16.51
CA TRP A 392 -7.57 1.45 16.89
C TRP A 392 -6.45 1.37 15.85
N SER A 393 -6.19 0.19 15.29
CA SER A 393 -5.21 0.02 14.21
C SER A 393 -5.62 0.81 12.96
N VAL A 394 -6.92 0.78 12.61
CA VAL A 394 -7.48 1.53 11.48
C VAL A 394 -7.40 3.04 11.71
N ARG A 395 -7.77 3.53 12.90
CA ARG A 395 -7.67 4.96 13.25
C ARG A 395 -6.21 5.45 13.17
N ALA A 396 -5.28 4.70 13.75
CA ALA A 396 -3.85 5.01 13.65
C ALA A 396 -3.35 4.99 12.20
N ALA A 397 -3.83 4.04 11.37
CA ALA A 397 -3.48 3.99 9.95
C ALA A 397 -3.99 5.20 9.17
N GLY A 398 -5.19 5.70 9.47
CA GLY A 398 -5.72 6.94 8.87
C GLY A 398 -4.85 8.15 9.18
N LEU A 399 -4.44 8.30 10.44
CA LEU A 399 -3.54 9.39 10.85
C LEU A 399 -2.18 9.30 10.15
N ARG A 400 -1.56 8.11 10.11
CA ARG A 400 -0.30 7.91 9.37
C ARG A 400 -0.44 8.18 7.89
N GLN A 401 -1.54 7.73 7.27
CA GLN A 401 -1.76 7.86 5.82
C GLN A 401 -1.79 9.32 5.36
N ARG A 402 -2.25 10.23 6.21
CA ARG A 402 -2.19 11.68 5.95
C ARG A 402 -0.76 12.14 5.63
N HIS A 403 0.23 11.55 6.30
CA HIS A 403 1.63 11.94 6.18
C HIS A 403 2.42 11.12 5.15
N ILE A 404 1.87 10.01 4.65
CA ILE A 404 2.50 9.11 3.69
C ILE A 404 1.95 9.41 2.30
N ASP A 405 2.81 9.82 1.37
CA ASP A 405 2.40 10.15 0.00
C ASP A 405 2.06 8.90 -0.83
N GLN A 406 2.73 7.77 -0.62
CA GLN A 406 2.35 6.49 -1.20
C GLN A 406 1.38 5.75 -0.25
N ALA A 407 1.65 4.51 0.14
CA ALA A 407 0.76 3.73 0.99
C ALA A 407 1.52 3.03 2.13
N GLN A 408 0.78 2.23 2.91
CA GLN A 408 1.32 1.48 4.04
C GLN A 408 0.80 0.04 4.00
N SER A 409 1.68 -0.92 4.25
CA SER A 409 1.34 -2.35 4.35
C SER A 409 0.65 -2.62 5.69
N MET A 410 -0.63 -2.31 5.77
CA MET A 410 -1.44 -2.45 6.98
C MET A 410 -2.15 -3.79 6.99
N ASN A 411 -1.95 -4.61 8.03
CA ASN A 411 -2.70 -5.84 8.26
C ASN A 411 -3.87 -5.61 9.23
N LEU A 412 -4.93 -6.41 9.06
CA LEU A 412 -6.02 -6.55 10.03
C LEU A 412 -5.88 -7.92 10.72
N TYR A 413 -6.01 -7.95 12.04
CA TYR A 413 -5.90 -9.15 12.85
C TYR A 413 -7.26 -9.47 13.48
N ILE A 414 -7.91 -10.50 12.99
CA ILE A 414 -9.25 -10.89 13.44
C ILE A 414 -9.25 -12.28 14.05
N THR A 415 -10.20 -12.52 14.93
CA THR A 415 -10.50 -13.85 15.51
C THR A 415 -11.83 -14.36 14.98
N ASN A 416 -12.15 -15.63 15.25
CA ASN A 416 -13.43 -16.23 14.84
C ASN A 416 -14.66 -15.56 15.46
N ASP A 417 -14.47 -14.71 16.48
CA ASP A 417 -15.55 -13.93 17.10
C ASP A 417 -16.02 -12.74 16.25
N TYR A 418 -15.19 -12.34 15.26
CA TYR A 418 -15.58 -11.27 14.36
C TYR A 418 -16.68 -11.73 13.42
N SER A 419 -17.83 -11.10 13.51
CA SER A 419 -18.89 -11.24 12.51
C SER A 419 -18.47 -10.56 11.20
N MET A 420 -19.03 -11.02 10.07
CA MET A 420 -18.82 -10.38 8.76
C MET A 420 -19.16 -8.88 8.79
N ARG A 421 -20.15 -8.48 9.58
CA ARG A 421 -20.53 -7.07 9.76
C ARG A 421 -19.41 -6.26 10.43
N GLN A 422 -18.75 -6.83 11.43
CA GLN A 422 -17.64 -6.15 12.11
C GLN A 422 -16.44 -6.02 11.18
N VAL A 423 -16.12 -7.05 10.39
CA VAL A 423 -15.04 -6.96 9.41
C VAL A 423 -15.35 -5.91 8.34
N LEU A 424 -16.57 -5.89 7.79
CA LEU A 424 -17.00 -4.85 6.84
C LEU A 424 -16.84 -3.45 7.44
N ARG A 425 -17.21 -3.28 8.72
CA ARG A 425 -17.07 -2.00 9.42
C ARG A 425 -15.61 -1.53 9.44
N LEU A 426 -14.63 -2.42 9.66
CA LEU A 426 -13.21 -2.06 9.62
C LEU A 426 -12.78 -1.55 8.22
N TYR A 427 -13.28 -2.15 7.14
CA TYR A 427 -13.01 -1.67 5.78
C TYR A 427 -13.62 -0.29 5.53
N LEU A 428 -14.87 -0.07 5.96
CA LEU A 428 -15.54 1.22 5.84
C LEU A 428 -14.85 2.31 6.68
N GLU A 429 -14.42 2.00 7.89
CA GLU A 429 -13.67 2.91 8.74
C GLU A 429 -12.30 3.25 8.12
N ALA A 430 -11.60 2.27 7.54
CA ALA A 430 -10.34 2.49 6.84
C ALA A 430 -10.53 3.40 5.60
N TRP A 431 -11.54 3.12 4.78
CA TRP A 431 -11.87 3.95 3.63
C TRP A 431 -12.18 5.40 4.05
N ARG A 432 -13.05 5.61 5.04
CA ARG A 432 -13.40 6.95 5.56
C ARG A 432 -12.20 7.70 6.14
N ALA A 433 -11.27 6.97 6.77
CA ALA A 433 -10.04 7.54 7.30
C ALA A 433 -8.99 7.84 6.22
N GLY A 434 -9.30 7.62 4.94
CA GLY A 434 -8.39 7.86 3.81
C GLY A 434 -7.27 6.83 3.67
N VAL A 435 -7.37 5.66 4.33
CA VAL A 435 -6.41 4.58 4.18
C VAL A 435 -6.45 4.07 2.74
N LYS A 436 -5.32 4.10 2.07
CA LYS A 436 -5.20 3.78 0.65
C LYS A 436 -5.28 2.29 0.37
N THR A 437 -4.70 1.47 1.26
CA THR A 437 -4.56 0.02 1.06
C THR A 437 -4.75 -0.75 2.36
N ILE A 438 -5.35 -1.95 2.27
CA ILE A 438 -5.34 -2.96 3.32
C ILE A 438 -4.63 -4.18 2.75
N TYR A 439 -3.63 -4.68 3.46
CA TYR A 439 -2.81 -5.81 3.05
C TYR A 439 -3.50 -7.14 3.42
N TYR A 440 -2.99 -7.90 4.37
CA TYR A 440 -3.65 -9.15 4.78
C TYR A 440 -4.73 -8.94 5.84
N VAL A 441 -5.78 -9.75 5.75
CA VAL A 441 -6.63 -10.07 6.90
C VAL A 441 -6.11 -11.36 7.53
N ARG A 442 -5.46 -11.25 8.67
CA ARG A 442 -4.89 -12.39 9.41
C ARG A 442 -5.91 -12.92 10.39
N SER A 443 -6.61 -13.98 9.99
CA SER A 443 -7.58 -14.66 10.83
C SER A 443 -6.88 -15.69 11.73
N LYS A 444 -7.32 -15.80 12.98
CA LYS A 444 -6.89 -16.82 13.91
C LYS A 444 -8.13 -17.46 14.54
N ALA A 445 -8.22 -18.80 14.47
CA ALA A 445 -9.13 -19.53 15.36
C ALA A 445 -8.70 -19.22 16.80
N LEU A 446 -9.64 -18.96 17.69
CA LEU A 446 -9.40 -19.03 19.12
C LEU A 446 -9.12 -20.50 19.44
N GLU A 447 -7.91 -20.95 19.20
CA GLU A 447 -7.43 -22.14 19.85
C GLU A 447 -7.43 -21.80 21.35
N VAL A 448 -8.22 -22.53 22.11
CA VAL A 448 -7.94 -22.74 23.53
C VAL A 448 -6.45 -23.09 23.53
N GLU A 449 -5.61 -22.27 24.16
CA GLU A 449 -4.20 -22.60 24.31
C GLU A 449 -4.17 -24.00 24.89
N ALA A 450 -3.97 -25.00 24.03
CA ALA A 450 -3.72 -26.35 24.48
C ALA A 450 -2.47 -26.19 25.32
N CYS A 451 -2.61 -26.48 26.59
CA CYS A 451 -1.52 -26.44 27.56
C CYS A 451 -0.45 -27.40 27.02
N GLU A 452 0.54 -26.87 26.29
CA GLU A 452 1.64 -27.66 25.71
C GLU A 452 2.46 -28.37 26.78
N SER A 453 2.16 -28.08 28.06
CA SER A 453 2.74 -28.77 29.25
C SER A 453 2.05 -30.10 29.62
N CYS A 454 0.98 -30.51 28.92
CA CYS A 454 0.24 -31.73 29.25
C CYS A 454 0.44 -32.87 28.24
N SER A 455 1.34 -32.76 27.28
CA SER A 455 1.77 -33.86 26.43
C SER A 455 3.23 -34.20 26.68
N SER A 456 3.48 -34.80 27.83
CA SER A 456 4.69 -35.62 28.11
C SER A 456 4.36 -37.08 27.96
#